data_2248ef1f95e38da37e63ca10fee97ddc
#
_entry.id   2248ef1f95e38da37e63ca10fee97ddc
#
_cell.length_a   1.000
_cell.length_b   1.000
_cell.length_c   1.000
_cell.angle_alpha   90.00
_cell.angle_beta   90.00
_cell.angle_gamma   90.00
#
_symmetry.space_group_name_H-M   'P 1'
#
loop_
_entity.id
_entity.type
_entity.pdbx_description
1 polymer ?
#
loop_
_entity_poly.entity_id
_entity_poly.type
_entity_poly.pdbx_seq_one_letter_code
_entity_poly.pdbx_strand_id
1 'polypeptide(L)'
;PGQGIGTEAESELPVLEPVLTYRVELPEECDAHKMLADLKQLEEEEPELHITWNEQAQEIQVQVMGEVQIEVLKSLVAERFGVEIRLDAGSIVYKETITATVEGVGHFEPLRHYAEVHLLMEPGEPGSGLQFYARCSEDFLDRNWQRLILTHLEEKRHRGVLTGSEITDMQITLIAGRAHQKHTEGGDFRQATYRAVRQGLCEAAAEGCVQILEP
;
A
#
# COMPACT_ATOMS: atom_id res chain seq x y z
N PRO A 1 -14.29 -8.82 -10.29
CA PRO A 1 -15.58 -8.14 -10.05
C PRO A 1 -15.40 -6.63 -10.12
N GLY A 2 -16.43 -5.89 -10.54
CA GLY A 2 -16.42 -4.44 -10.58
C GLY A 2 -15.86 -3.79 -11.84
N GLN A 3 -15.28 -4.53 -12.76
CA GLN A 3 -14.86 -3.97 -14.06
C GLN A 3 -16.07 -3.76 -14.97
N GLY A 4 -16.20 -2.55 -15.52
CA GLY A 4 -17.21 -2.22 -16.51
C GLY A 4 -16.99 -2.98 -17.83
N ILE A 5 -18.06 -3.42 -18.47
CA ILE A 5 -18.00 -4.13 -19.75
C ILE A 5 -18.54 -3.20 -20.84
N GLY A 6 -17.72 -2.92 -21.84
CA GLY A 6 -18.11 -2.06 -22.96
C GLY A 6 -18.14 -0.57 -22.58
N THR A 7 -19.32 0.06 -22.55
CA THR A 7 -19.50 1.48 -22.22
C THR A 7 -19.93 1.73 -20.77
N GLU A 8 -20.02 0.68 -19.95
CA GLU A 8 -20.37 0.79 -18.54
C GLU A 8 -19.19 1.32 -17.74
N ALA A 9 -19.47 2.14 -16.73
CA ALA A 9 -18.48 2.61 -15.79
C ALA A 9 -18.04 1.46 -14.86
N GLU A 10 -16.82 1.52 -14.37
CA GLU A 10 -16.36 0.63 -13.30
C GLU A 10 -17.21 0.87 -12.04
N SER A 11 -17.44 -0.20 -11.26
CA SER A 11 -18.14 -0.05 -9.99
C SER A 11 -17.30 0.75 -9.01
N GLU A 12 -17.94 1.52 -8.15
CA GLU A 12 -17.26 2.18 -7.04
C GLU A 12 -16.60 1.12 -6.14
N LEU A 13 -15.43 1.44 -5.61
CA LEU A 13 -14.76 0.60 -4.62
C LEU A 13 -15.69 0.38 -3.42
N PRO A 14 -15.62 -0.77 -2.73
CA PRO A 14 -16.44 -0.99 -1.56
C PRO A 14 -16.18 0.10 -0.51
N VAL A 15 -17.27 0.67 0.02
CA VAL A 15 -17.21 1.77 1.01
C VAL A 15 -16.69 1.28 2.35
N LEU A 16 -16.80 -0.03 2.61
CA LEU A 16 -16.37 -0.64 3.86
C LEU A 16 -15.00 -1.30 3.69
N GLU A 17 -14.06 -0.91 4.54
CA GLU A 17 -12.74 -1.52 4.59
C GLU A 17 -12.70 -2.60 5.69
N PRO A 18 -11.94 -3.70 5.48
CA PRO A 18 -11.78 -4.73 6.49
C PRO A 18 -11.00 -4.19 7.70
N VAL A 19 -11.49 -4.51 8.89
CA VAL A 19 -10.95 -4.00 10.17
C VAL A 19 -10.20 -5.06 10.98
N LEU A 20 -10.33 -6.32 10.62
CA LEU A 20 -9.73 -7.44 11.35
C LEU A 20 -8.81 -8.25 10.44
N THR A 21 -7.62 -8.55 10.93
CA THR A 21 -6.65 -9.44 10.25
C THR A 21 -6.55 -10.75 11.00
N TYR A 22 -6.78 -11.85 10.31
CA TYR A 22 -6.63 -13.19 10.85
C TYR A 22 -5.47 -13.91 10.17
N ARG A 23 -4.75 -14.73 10.91
CA ARG A 23 -3.78 -15.68 10.38
C ARG A 23 -4.50 -16.94 9.90
N VAL A 24 -4.18 -17.39 8.70
CA VAL A 24 -4.69 -18.65 8.16
C VAL A 24 -3.79 -19.78 8.61
N GLU A 25 -4.31 -20.67 9.44
CA GLU A 25 -3.63 -21.92 9.83
C GLU A 25 -4.00 -23.01 8.85
N LEU A 26 -2.98 -23.55 8.21
CA LEU A 26 -3.10 -24.64 7.23
C LEU A 26 -2.80 -25.99 7.87
N PRO A 27 -3.42 -27.09 7.40
CA PRO A 27 -2.98 -28.45 7.75
C PRO A 27 -1.52 -28.68 7.34
N GLU A 28 -0.79 -29.54 8.08
CA GLU A 28 0.63 -29.84 7.85
C GLU A 28 0.93 -30.34 6.43
N GLU A 29 -0.03 -30.99 5.78
CA GLU A 29 0.09 -31.53 4.43
C GLU A 29 -0.16 -30.49 3.32
N CYS A 30 -0.55 -29.27 3.67
CA CYS A 30 -0.92 -28.23 2.72
C CYS A 30 0.26 -27.30 2.41
N ASP A 31 0.55 -27.12 1.12
CA ASP A 31 1.55 -26.16 0.66
C ASP A 31 1.00 -24.72 0.77
N ALA A 32 1.67 -23.91 1.61
CA ALA A 32 1.26 -22.53 1.87
C ALA A 32 1.31 -21.63 0.62
N HIS A 33 2.27 -21.83 -0.27
CA HIS A 33 2.36 -21.03 -1.50
C HIS A 33 1.27 -21.39 -2.51
N LYS A 34 0.92 -22.67 -2.61
CA LYS A 34 -0.21 -23.10 -3.44
C LYS A 34 -1.51 -22.56 -2.88
N MET A 35 -1.73 -22.70 -1.57
CA MET A 35 -2.93 -22.16 -0.91
C MET A 35 -3.03 -20.64 -1.04
N LEU A 36 -1.90 -19.91 -0.99
CA LEU A 36 -1.89 -18.48 -1.24
C LEU A 36 -2.41 -18.12 -2.65
N ALA A 37 -1.99 -18.88 -3.67
CA ALA A 37 -2.49 -18.68 -5.04
C ALA A 37 -3.99 -18.98 -5.15
N ASP A 38 -4.45 -20.06 -4.50
CA ASP A 38 -5.86 -20.45 -4.47
C ASP A 38 -6.73 -19.40 -3.74
N LEU A 39 -6.25 -18.87 -2.61
CA LEU A 39 -6.92 -17.79 -1.87
C LEU A 39 -6.93 -16.47 -2.66
N LYS A 40 -5.85 -16.14 -3.38
CA LYS A 40 -5.81 -14.98 -4.27
C LYS A 40 -6.84 -15.05 -5.40
N GLN A 41 -7.15 -16.26 -5.88
CA GLN A 41 -8.24 -16.44 -6.83
C GLN A 41 -9.61 -16.15 -6.20
N LEU A 42 -9.82 -16.49 -4.92
CA LEU A 42 -11.05 -16.09 -4.21
C LEU A 42 -11.15 -14.58 -4.01
N GLU A 43 -10.04 -13.89 -3.74
CA GLU A 43 -9.99 -12.42 -3.62
C GLU A 43 -10.45 -11.73 -4.93
N GLU A 44 -10.19 -12.33 -6.11
CA GLU A 44 -10.69 -11.79 -7.38
C GLU A 44 -12.21 -11.85 -7.49
N GLU A 45 -12.84 -12.83 -6.84
CA GLU A 45 -14.31 -13.00 -6.82
C GLU A 45 -14.97 -12.19 -5.71
N GLU A 46 -14.31 -12.09 -4.55
CA GLU A 46 -14.77 -11.41 -3.34
C GLU A 46 -13.80 -10.27 -2.99
N PRO A 47 -13.95 -9.09 -3.59
CA PRO A 47 -12.99 -7.98 -3.45
C PRO A 47 -12.92 -7.39 -2.02
N GLU A 48 -13.82 -7.78 -1.14
CA GLU A 48 -13.80 -7.41 0.28
C GLU A 48 -12.79 -8.26 1.09
N LEU A 49 -12.31 -9.37 0.53
CA LEU A 49 -11.25 -10.17 1.11
C LEU A 49 -9.89 -9.60 0.70
N HIS A 50 -9.05 -9.27 1.66
CA HIS A 50 -7.67 -8.88 1.39
C HIS A 50 -6.73 -9.98 1.89
N ILE A 51 -6.12 -10.69 0.94
CA ILE A 51 -5.19 -11.77 1.21
C ILE A 51 -3.76 -11.25 1.10
N THR A 52 -2.96 -11.38 2.15
CA THR A 52 -1.57 -10.94 2.17
C THR A 52 -0.65 -12.07 2.63
N TRP A 53 0.59 -12.04 2.12
CA TRP A 53 1.65 -12.93 2.57
C TRP A 53 2.58 -12.16 3.51
N ASN A 54 2.75 -12.67 4.71
CA ASN A 54 3.72 -12.12 5.66
C ASN A 54 5.06 -12.86 5.49
N GLU A 55 6.03 -12.21 4.84
CA GLU A 55 7.35 -12.79 4.59
C GLU A 55 8.15 -13.10 5.86
N GLN A 56 7.97 -12.31 6.91
CA GLN A 56 8.71 -12.50 8.16
C GLN A 56 8.20 -13.69 8.96
N ALA A 57 6.87 -13.84 9.02
CA ALA A 57 6.23 -14.93 9.72
C ALA A 57 5.99 -16.17 8.85
N GLN A 58 6.20 -16.06 7.52
CA GLN A 58 5.93 -17.13 6.53
C GLN A 58 4.50 -17.67 6.63
N GLU A 59 3.53 -16.78 6.77
CA GLU A 59 2.13 -17.12 6.97
C GLU A 59 1.19 -16.28 6.09
N ILE A 60 0.03 -16.85 5.78
CA ILE A 60 -1.03 -16.16 5.04
C ILE A 60 -1.88 -15.41 6.05
N GLN A 61 -2.15 -14.14 5.74
CA GLN A 61 -3.06 -13.30 6.50
C GLN A 61 -4.25 -12.92 5.63
N VAL A 62 -5.45 -12.93 6.22
CA VAL A 62 -6.69 -12.47 5.58
C VAL A 62 -7.30 -11.35 6.39
N GLN A 63 -7.69 -10.29 5.71
CA GLN A 63 -8.42 -9.18 6.32
C GLN A 63 -9.90 -9.33 5.97
N VAL A 64 -10.75 -9.22 6.98
CA VAL A 64 -12.20 -9.38 6.87
C VAL A 64 -12.93 -8.33 7.71
N MET A 65 -14.18 -8.06 7.38
CA MET A 65 -15.03 -7.13 8.11
C MET A 65 -15.69 -7.75 9.36
N GLY A 66 -15.79 -9.07 9.43
CA GLY A 66 -16.43 -9.72 10.58
C GLY A 66 -16.49 -11.24 10.51
N GLU A 67 -17.02 -11.85 11.57
CA GLU A 67 -17.06 -13.30 11.76
C GLU A 67 -17.83 -14.06 10.69
N VAL A 68 -18.87 -13.45 10.10
CA VAL A 68 -19.66 -14.11 9.04
C VAL A 68 -18.80 -14.37 7.79
N GLN A 69 -17.94 -13.43 7.41
CA GLN A 69 -17.01 -13.63 6.29
C GLN A 69 -16.00 -14.74 6.56
N ILE A 70 -15.61 -14.94 7.82
CA ILE A 70 -14.72 -16.03 8.23
C ILE A 70 -15.34 -17.39 7.93
N GLU A 71 -16.60 -17.56 8.30
CA GLU A 71 -17.32 -18.82 8.06
C GLU A 71 -17.56 -19.07 6.58
N VAL A 72 -17.90 -18.03 5.84
CA VAL A 72 -18.04 -18.10 4.37
C VAL A 72 -16.70 -18.49 3.74
N LEU A 73 -15.59 -17.85 4.13
CA LEU A 73 -14.27 -18.17 3.60
C LEU A 73 -13.87 -19.61 3.90
N LYS A 74 -14.06 -20.09 5.13
CA LYS A 74 -13.80 -21.51 5.48
C LYS A 74 -14.60 -22.47 4.63
N SER A 75 -15.88 -22.19 4.42
CA SER A 75 -16.78 -23.02 3.61
C SER A 75 -16.34 -23.04 2.14
N LEU A 76 -16.01 -21.88 1.57
CA LEU A 76 -15.52 -21.79 0.20
C LEU A 76 -14.21 -22.53 -0.02
N VAL A 77 -13.26 -22.41 0.91
CA VAL A 77 -11.97 -23.11 0.82
C VAL A 77 -12.17 -24.63 0.92
N ALA A 78 -13.01 -25.09 1.83
CA ALA A 78 -13.30 -26.50 1.97
C ALA A 78 -14.02 -27.06 0.73
N GLU A 79 -15.00 -26.33 0.16
CA GLU A 79 -15.76 -26.76 -1.02
C GLU A 79 -14.92 -26.78 -2.30
N ARG A 80 -14.11 -25.72 -2.54
CA ARG A 80 -13.36 -25.57 -3.80
C ARG A 80 -12.02 -26.29 -3.81
N PHE A 81 -11.31 -26.24 -2.69
CA PHE A 81 -9.93 -26.75 -2.62
C PHE A 81 -9.80 -28.02 -1.75
N GLY A 82 -10.88 -28.43 -1.07
CA GLY A 82 -10.89 -29.62 -0.23
C GLY A 82 -10.00 -29.53 1.01
N VAL A 83 -9.67 -28.31 1.45
CA VAL A 83 -8.80 -28.02 2.59
C VAL A 83 -9.59 -27.37 3.71
N GLU A 84 -9.50 -27.92 4.91
CA GLU A 84 -10.06 -27.29 6.10
C GLU A 84 -9.03 -26.33 6.70
N ILE A 85 -9.30 -25.01 6.61
CA ILE A 85 -8.47 -23.98 7.21
C ILE A 85 -9.00 -23.58 8.58
N ARG A 86 -8.10 -23.16 9.47
CA ARG A 86 -8.45 -22.49 10.72
C ARG A 86 -7.98 -21.03 10.63
N LEU A 87 -8.71 -20.17 11.30
CA LEU A 87 -8.32 -18.78 11.43
C LEU A 87 -8.04 -18.50 12.89
N ASP A 88 -6.85 -18.01 13.19
CA ASP A 88 -6.44 -17.63 14.54
C ASP A 88 -7.13 -16.32 14.97
N ALA A 89 -7.01 -15.96 16.23
CA ALA A 89 -7.60 -14.71 16.74
C ALA A 89 -7.13 -13.51 15.90
N GLY A 90 -8.10 -12.74 15.45
CA GLY A 90 -7.82 -11.57 14.62
C GLY A 90 -7.12 -10.45 15.37
N SER A 91 -6.33 -9.70 14.68
CA SER A 91 -5.75 -8.43 15.14
C SER A 91 -6.41 -7.26 14.42
N ILE A 92 -6.47 -6.11 15.10
CA ILE A 92 -7.01 -4.87 14.52
C ILE A 92 -6.08 -4.40 13.40
N VAL A 93 -6.66 -3.98 12.27
CA VAL A 93 -5.91 -3.35 11.18
C VAL A 93 -5.69 -1.89 11.51
N TYR A 94 -4.50 -1.58 11.99
CA TYR A 94 -4.11 -0.19 12.22
C TYR A 94 -3.71 0.51 10.92
N LYS A 95 -3.82 1.84 10.93
CA LYS A 95 -3.24 2.72 9.90
C LYS A 95 -2.27 3.70 10.56
N GLU A 96 -1.35 4.26 9.79
CA GLU A 96 -0.44 5.29 10.27
C GLU A 96 -0.71 6.61 9.54
N THR A 97 -0.58 7.73 10.24
CA THR A 97 -0.61 9.07 9.67
C THR A 97 0.44 9.96 10.33
N ILE A 98 0.65 11.15 9.79
CA ILE A 98 1.52 12.16 10.38
C ILE A 98 0.69 13.28 11.00
N THR A 99 1.23 13.91 12.04
CA THR A 99 0.58 15.03 12.75
C THR A 99 1.25 16.38 12.47
N ALA A 100 2.40 16.37 11.81
CA ALA A 100 3.14 17.57 11.41
C ALA A 100 3.67 17.44 9.99
N THR A 101 3.90 18.57 9.34
CA THR A 101 4.48 18.66 8.01
C THR A 101 5.94 18.26 8.04
N VAL A 102 6.35 17.34 7.14
CA VAL A 102 7.73 16.91 6.98
C VAL A 102 8.13 16.91 5.50
N GLU A 103 9.40 17.07 5.21
CA GLU A 103 9.95 16.90 3.88
C GLU A 103 10.65 15.54 3.76
N GLY A 104 10.27 14.77 2.76
CA GLY A 104 10.91 13.51 2.42
C GLY A 104 11.80 13.67 1.20
N VAL A 105 13.08 13.30 1.31
CA VAL A 105 14.05 13.38 0.22
C VAL A 105 14.49 11.99 -0.19
N GLY A 106 14.36 11.70 -1.48
CA GLY A 106 14.80 10.45 -2.08
C GLY A 106 15.84 10.69 -3.15
N HIS A 107 17.00 10.07 -2.98
CA HIS A 107 18.09 10.13 -3.91
C HIS A 107 18.46 8.73 -4.40
N PHE A 108 18.61 8.56 -5.72
CA PHE A 108 19.00 7.32 -6.33
C PHE A 108 20.11 7.57 -7.36
N GLU A 109 21.34 7.14 -7.02
CA GLU A 109 22.54 7.38 -7.83
C GLU A 109 23.47 6.16 -7.85
N PRO A 110 23.04 4.97 -8.32
CA PRO A 110 23.96 3.86 -8.52
C PRO A 110 24.63 3.96 -9.90
N LEU A 111 25.95 4.00 -9.96
CA LEU A 111 26.80 4.01 -11.16
C LEU A 111 26.34 5.06 -12.20
N ARG A 112 25.58 4.67 -13.24
CA ARG A 112 25.15 5.53 -14.34
C ARG A 112 23.69 5.97 -14.24
N HIS A 113 23.11 5.97 -13.06
CA HIS A 113 21.73 6.36 -12.80
C HIS A 113 21.69 7.58 -11.88
N TYR A 114 20.71 8.44 -12.07
CA TYR A 114 20.50 9.59 -11.19
C TYR A 114 19.03 9.99 -11.16
N ALA A 115 18.47 10.08 -9.98
CA ALA A 115 17.17 10.70 -9.73
C ALA A 115 17.11 11.26 -8.32
N GLU A 116 16.49 12.44 -8.19
CA GLU A 116 16.24 13.10 -6.90
C GLU A 116 14.79 13.55 -6.85
N VAL A 117 14.14 13.30 -5.72
CA VAL A 117 12.72 13.60 -5.48
C VAL A 117 12.57 14.20 -4.08
N HIS A 118 11.90 15.33 -3.99
CA HIS A 118 11.53 16.00 -2.76
C HIS A 118 10.01 16.03 -2.63
N LEU A 119 9.51 15.45 -1.55
CA LEU A 119 8.09 15.36 -1.25
C LEU A 119 7.79 16.13 0.04
N LEU A 120 6.87 17.08 -0.04
CA LEU A 120 6.27 17.69 1.13
C LEU A 120 5.11 16.80 1.56
N MET A 121 5.17 16.29 2.78
CA MET A 121 4.15 15.43 3.35
C MET A 121 3.44 16.22 4.45
N GLU A 122 2.14 16.41 4.31
CA GLU A 122 1.31 17.23 5.20
C GLU A 122 0.17 16.38 5.77
N PRO A 123 -0.24 16.58 7.03
CA PRO A 123 -1.43 15.94 7.58
C PRO A 123 -2.66 16.28 6.74
N GLY A 124 -3.48 15.28 6.48
CA GLY A 124 -4.80 15.43 5.83
C GLY A 124 -5.94 15.40 6.84
N GLU A 125 -7.16 15.65 6.36
CA GLU A 125 -8.36 15.50 7.17
C GLU A 125 -8.62 14.01 7.44
N PRO A 126 -9.15 13.65 8.62
CA PRO A 126 -9.52 12.26 8.92
C PRO A 126 -10.45 11.67 7.86
N GLY A 127 -10.11 10.49 7.35
CA GLY A 127 -10.86 9.81 6.29
C GLY A 127 -10.60 10.33 4.87
N SER A 128 -9.65 11.27 4.67
CA SER A 128 -9.32 11.80 3.34
C SER A 128 -8.43 10.86 2.50
N GLY A 129 -7.86 9.84 3.13
CA GLY A 129 -6.92 8.93 2.48
C GLY A 129 -5.63 9.61 2.05
N LEU A 130 -4.97 9.07 1.04
CA LEU A 130 -3.76 9.67 0.46
C LEU A 130 -4.11 10.54 -0.74
N GLN A 131 -3.60 11.76 -0.74
CA GLN A 131 -3.77 12.70 -1.83
C GLN A 131 -2.41 13.11 -2.38
N PHE A 132 -2.27 13.09 -3.72
CA PHE A 132 -1.00 13.34 -4.39
C PHE A 132 -1.08 14.57 -5.28
N TYR A 133 -0.08 15.46 -5.15
CA TYR A 133 -0.01 16.72 -5.90
C TYR A 133 1.40 16.97 -6.43
N ALA A 134 1.51 17.81 -7.47
CA ALA A 134 2.77 18.33 -7.96
C ALA A 134 2.73 19.87 -7.97
N ARG A 135 3.70 20.49 -7.30
CA ARG A 135 3.95 21.95 -7.28
C ARG A 135 5.37 22.28 -7.73
N CYS A 136 6.07 21.31 -8.33
CA CYS A 136 7.41 21.51 -8.87
C CYS A 136 7.37 22.34 -10.15
N SER A 137 8.31 23.27 -10.31
CA SER A 137 8.47 24.02 -11.57
C SER A 137 8.96 23.13 -12.69
N GLU A 138 8.41 23.32 -13.91
CA GLU A 138 8.86 22.62 -15.12
C GLU A 138 10.30 23.00 -15.51
N ASP A 139 10.82 24.13 -15.04
CA ASP A 139 12.21 24.56 -15.26
C ASP A 139 13.22 23.65 -14.53
N PHE A 140 12.80 23.04 -13.42
CA PHE A 140 13.64 22.13 -12.63
C PHE A 140 13.43 20.65 -13.00
N LEU A 141 12.17 20.28 -13.24
CA LEU A 141 11.81 18.90 -13.58
C LEU A 141 10.72 18.88 -14.64
N ASP A 142 11.00 18.27 -15.78
CA ASP A 142 10.04 18.13 -16.89
C ASP A 142 8.71 17.50 -16.42
N ARG A 143 7.62 17.95 -17.01
CA ARG A 143 6.26 17.53 -16.66
C ARG A 143 6.01 16.03 -16.78
N ASN A 144 6.69 15.36 -17.70
CA ASN A 144 6.54 13.91 -17.85
C ASN A 144 7.15 13.17 -16.67
N TRP A 145 8.29 13.65 -16.16
CA TRP A 145 8.88 13.12 -14.92
C TRP A 145 8.00 13.37 -13.70
N GLN A 146 7.41 14.56 -13.60
CA GLN A 146 6.46 14.87 -12.51
C GLN A 146 5.28 13.91 -12.52
N ARG A 147 4.67 13.66 -13.69
CA ARG A 147 3.56 12.70 -13.83
C ARG A 147 3.98 11.29 -13.47
N LEU A 148 5.17 10.87 -13.89
CA LEU A 148 5.70 9.55 -13.57
C LEU A 148 5.90 9.37 -12.06
N ILE A 149 6.39 10.39 -11.37
CA ILE A 149 6.52 10.37 -9.90
C ILE A 149 5.15 10.21 -9.24
N LEU A 150 4.13 10.96 -9.67
CA LEU A 150 2.76 10.79 -9.17
C LEU A 150 2.24 9.38 -9.41
N THR A 151 2.43 8.81 -10.60
CA THR A 151 2.09 7.41 -10.88
C THR A 151 2.79 6.45 -9.93
N HIS A 152 4.07 6.68 -9.60
CA HIS A 152 4.80 5.85 -8.65
C HIS A 152 4.32 6.00 -7.21
N LEU A 153 3.77 7.15 -6.84
CA LEU A 153 3.09 7.31 -5.55
C LEU A 153 1.77 6.54 -5.49
N GLU A 154 1.01 6.54 -6.59
CA GLU A 154 -0.30 5.88 -6.67
C GLU A 154 -0.22 4.36 -6.83
N GLU A 155 0.81 3.83 -7.54
CA GLU A 155 0.92 2.41 -7.86
C GLU A 155 1.19 1.50 -6.66
N LYS A 156 1.59 2.08 -5.52
CA LYS A 156 2.05 1.33 -4.36
C LYS A 156 1.30 1.72 -3.09
N ARG A 157 0.86 0.72 -2.33
CA ARG A 157 0.43 0.91 -0.94
C ARG A 157 1.65 1.19 -0.08
N HIS A 158 1.78 2.45 0.37
CA HIS A 158 2.88 2.86 1.24
C HIS A 158 2.63 2.43 2.67
N ARG A 159 3.67 1.93 3.31
CA ARG A 159 3.62 1.46 4.69
C ARG A 159 4.35 2.43 5.62
N GLY A 160 3.76 2.65 6.78
CA GLY A 160 4.33 3.42 7.86
C GLY A 160 5.60 2.79 8.45
N VAL A 161 6.19 3.47 9.41
CA VAL A 161 7.50 3.12 9.97
C VAL A 161 7.44 2.65 11.41
N LEU A 162 6.30 2.83 12.09
CA LEU A 162 6.13 2.37 13.47
C LEU A 162 5.62 0.94 13.53
N THR A 163 4.50 0.67 12.89
CA THR A 163 3.83 -0.65 12.90
C THR A 163 3.96 -1.38 11.56
N GLY A 164 4.35 -0.66 10.50
CA GLY A 164 4.32 -1.18 9.13
C GLY A 164 2.91 -1.24 8.52
N SER A 165 1.93 -0.66 9.19
CA SER A 165 0.57 -0.50 8.69
C SER A 165 0.51 0.47 7.51
N GLU A 166 -0.57 0.42 6.72
CA GLU A 166 -0.71 1.36 5.60
C GLU A 166 -0.85 2.80 6.10
N ILE A 167 -0.24 3.74 5.38
CA ILE A 167 -0.40 5.16 5.69
C ILE A 167 -1.70 5.70 5.11
N THR A 168 -2.30 6.68 5.78
CA THR A 168 -3.54 7.33 5.35
C THR A 168 -3.59 8.78 5.81
N ASP A 169 -4.58 9.52 5.34
CA ASP A 169 -4.91 10.89 5.79
C ASP A 169 -3.72 11.84 5.72
N MET A 170 -3.10 11.86 4.54
CA MET A 170 -2.00 12.79 4.25
C MET A 170 -2.04 13.31 2.82
N GLN A 171 -1.54 14.52 2.64
CA GLN A 171 -1.18 15.08 1.36
C GLN A 171 0.31 14.88 1.09
N ILE A 172 0.65 14.34 -0.06
CA ILE A 172 2.03 14.19 -0.51
C ILE A 172 2.21 15.01 -1.77
N THR A 173 2.97 16.09 -1.68
CA THR A 173 3.19 17.04 -2.75
C THR A 173 4.61 16.97 -3.27
N LEU A 174 4.79 16.70 -4.56
CA LEU A 174 6.09 16.85 -5.21
C LEU A 174 6.45 18.34 -5.28
N ILE A 175 7.49 18.75 -4.55
CA ILE A 175 7.93 20.15 -4.47
C ILE A 175 9.19 20.43 -5.30
N ALA A 176 10.08 19.44 -5.43
CA ALA A 176 11.29 19.53 -6.24
C ALA A 176 11.72 18.15 -6.73
N GLY A 177 12.52 18.14 -7.76
CA GLY A 177 13.13 16.93 -8.29
C GLY A 177 14.23 17.26 -9.29
N ARG A 178 15.10 16.30 -9.52
CA ARG A 178 16.21 16.48 -10.44
C ARG A 178 16.45 15.23 -11.27
N ALA A 179 16.61 15.45 -12.57
CA ALA A 179 17.00 14.44 -13.55
C ALA A 179 18.35 14.78 -14.17
N HIS A 180 19.08 13.78 -14.61
CA HIS A 180 20.28 13.97 -15.41
C HIS A 180 20.00 13.54 -16.85
N GLN A 181 20.28 14.41 -17.81
CA GLN A 181 19.92 14.21 -19.24
C GLN A 181 20.34 12.87 -19.85
N LYS A 182 21.45 12.28 -19.38
CA LYS A 182 22.03 11.04 -19.92
C LYS A 182 21.91 9.83 -18.98
N HIS A 183 21.51 10.05 -17.73
CA HIS A 183 21.63 9.04 -16.68
C HIS A 183 20.34 8.85 -15.88
N THR A 184 19.21 9.41 -16.32
CA THR A 184 17.93 9.22 -15.68
C THR A 184 17.03 8.35 -16.53
N GLU A 185 16.56 7.27 -15.95
CA GLU A 185 15.54 6.38 -16.50
C GLU A 185 14.29 6.39 -15.62
N GLY A 186 13.14 5.93 -16.14
CA GLY A 186 11.88 5.93 -15.40
C GLY A 186 11.96 5.14 -14.08
N GLY A 187 12.67 4.02 -14.10
CA GLY A 187 12.89 3.20 -12.90
C GLY A 187 13.67 3.88 -11.78
N ASP A 188 14.49 4.88 -12.10
CA ASP A 188 15.27 5.64 -11.13
C ASP A 188 14.35 6.52 -10.28
N PHE A 189 13.37 7.17 -10.92
CA PHE A 189 12.36 7.93 -10.21
C PHE A 189 11.47 7.06 -9.32
N ARG A 190 11.18 5.82 -9.73
CA ARG A 190 10.47 4.87 -8.85
C ARG A 190 11.24 4.66 -7.55
N GLN A 191 12.53 4.38 -7.64
CA GLN A 191 13.38 4.16 -6.47
C GLN A 191 13.52 5.42 -5.62
N ALA A 192 13.76 6.58 -6.25
CA ALA A 192 13.87 7.85 -5.55
C ALA A 192 12.56 8.22 -4.84
N THR A 193 11.40 8.04 -5.48
CA THR A 193 10.08 8.30 -4.89
C THR A 193 9.83 7.45 -3.66
N TYR A 194 10.09 6.13 -3.73
CA TYR A 194 9.88 5.26 -2.57
C TYR A 194 10.83 5.58 -1.42
N ARG A 195 12.05 6.00 -1.73
CA ARG A 195 13.01 6.46 -0.71
C ARG A 195 12.57 7.77 -0.08
N ALA A 196 12.03 8.71 -0.87
CA ALA A 196 11.51 9.98 -0.37
C ALA A 196 10.37 9.76 0.63
N VAL A 197 9.38 8.95 0.28
CA VAL A 197 8.28 8.60 1.20
C VAL A 197 8.83 7.96 2.48
N ARG A 198 9.72 6.96 2.35
CA ARG A 198 10.29 6.27 3.51
C ARG A 198 11.10 7.19 4.41
N GLN A 199 11.92 8.07 3.82
CA GLN A 199 12.75 9.01 4.57
C GLN A 199 11.88 10.02 5.31
N GLY A 200 10.86 10.62 4.66
CA GLY A 200 9.95 11.56 5.32
C GLY A 200 9.17 10.93 6.48
N LEU A 201 8.71 9.69 6.34
CA LEU A 201 8.06 8.96 7.44
C LEU A 201 9.04 8.66 8.58
N CYS A 202 10.30 8.34 8.29
CA CYS A 202 11.33 8.15 9.32
C CYS A 202 11.63 9.46 10.06
N GLU A 203 11.67 10.59 9.36
CA GLU A 203 11.84 11.91 9.96
C GLU A 203 10.68 12.25 10.89
N ALA A 204 9.43 12.10 10.40
CA ALA A 204 8.24 12.29 11.22
C ALA A 204 8.24 11.40 12.46
N ALA A 205 8.68 10.15 12.37
CA ALA A 205 8.78 9.25 13.51
C ALA A 205 9.88 9.69 14.50
N ALA A 206 11.02 10.15 14.00
CA ALA A 206 12.11 10.66 14.85
C ALA A 206 11.67 11.92 15.63
N GLU A 207 10.82 12.74 15.05
CA GLU A 207 10.22 13.93 15.69
C GLU A 207 9.00 13.60 16.57
N GLY A 208 8.56 12.35 16.61
CA GLY A 208 7.37 11.93 17.37
C GLY A 208 6.05 12.39 16.74
N CYS A 209 6.06 12.67 15.44
CA CYS A 209 4.94 13.20 14.66
C CYS A 209 4.18 12.12 13.88
N VAL A 210 4.32 10.83 14.22
CA VAL A 210 3.52 9.75 13.63
C VAL A 210 2.44 9.31 14.62
N GLN A 211 1.23 9.14 14.12
CA GLN A 211 0.08 8.67 14.88
C GLN A 211 -0.42 7.34 14.30
N ILE A 212 -0.76 6.41 15.19
CA ILE A 212 -1.44 5.16 14.84
C ILE A 212 -2.95 5.41 14.97
N LEU A 213 -3.67 5.07 13.91
CA LEU A 213 -5.12 5.19 13.84
C LEU A 213 -5.75 3.80 13.99
N GLU A 214 -6.76 3.70 14.84
CA GLU A 214 -7.69 2.57 14.88
C GLU A 214 -8.79 2.76 13.83
N PRO A 215 -9.34 1.67 13.24
CA PRO A 215 -10.41 1.73 12.27
C PRO A 215 -11.71 2.30 12.82
#